data_3024ad90c352b63ed12b1d1a2879d64e
#
_entry.id   3024ad90c352b63ed12b1d1a2879d64e
#
_cell.length_a   1.000
_cell.length_b   1.000
_cell.length_c   1.000
_cell.angle_alpha   90.00
_cell.angle_beta   90.00
_cell.angle_gamma   90.00
#
_symmetry.space_group_name_H-M   'P 1'
#
loop_
_entity.id
_entity.type
_entity.pdbx_description
1 polymer ?
#
loop_
_entity_poly.entity_id
_entity_poly.type
_entity_poly.pdbx_seq_one_letter_code
_entity_poly.pdbx_strand_id
1 'polypeptide(L)'
;MFQDNLFRELVVDNFAGGGGASTGMELALGYPVDIAVNHDADAIAMHKVNHPYTRHFQEDVFAIDPEQVTGGRAVGIAWFSPDCKHFSRAKGGKPVDKKIRGLSWVVLRWAMSSVAPRVIFMENVPEIKTWCPLIEIDGQMRPDPAREGETFNGFVAMLTGGIEKDHPAFSEACEFLKIEPDSEDGDRLAAGLGYAVAWKELKACDYGAPTIRNRFYLIARRDGQPIVFPEPTHGKGRKPYRTAAECIDWSLPCPSIFGRKKELAENTLRRIARGLDKFVLRNASPYIMCNNTNNVPHGVNEPLPTQTTGNRNYLCAPSLVQYHSEQGKGEVRGQEIGKPIMTIDGSPRYAMSACYLTKYFSGARQAGASLTEPAPTVTAIDHSALAAANLLHYYGGADHASRVDSPLPTVTTLPRHYIVKTYLQKIDAAQDFGNWAHVREILNKYAGYSIAADEIFIVEIDGERYFISDIGMRMLKARELMLAQGFPPDYIIDIESHIGKRYSEAKQIARMGNAVCPPVAEALVRANCAEIASQRVIATMAMLNAVIDESCHRKRQYRRAAQ
;
A
#
# COMPACT_ATOMS: atom_id res chain seq x y z
N MET A 1 -18.60 21.79 -8.22
CA MET A 1 -19.60 21.09 -7.40
C MET A 1 -20.48 20.34 -8.34
N PHE A 2 -20.42 19.00 -8.33
CA PHE A 2 -21.58 18.24 -8.82
C PHE A 2 -22.68 18.60 -7.86
N GLN A 3 -23.61 19.39 -8.34
CA GLN A 3 -24.61 20.00 -7.49
C GLN A 3 -25.39 18.90 -6.79
N ASP A 4 -25.63 19.10 -5.52
CA ASP A 4 -26.54 18.32 -4.69
C ASP A 4 -27.77 17.93 -5.50
N ASN A 5 -27.74 16.76 -6.07
CA ASN A 5 -28.97 16.19 -6.55
C ASN A 5 -29.81 15.89 -5.32
N LEU A 6 -30.81 16.72 -5.06
CA LEU A 6 -31.72 16.56 -3.93
C LEU A 6 -32.40 15.17 -3.89
N PHE A 7 -32.34 14.42 -4.98
CA PHE A 7 -32.94 13.10 -5.11
C PHE A 7 -31.93 11.94 -5.03
N ARG A 8 -30.61 12.25 -5.06
CA ARG A 8 -29.57 11.24 -4.92
C ARG A 8 -29.19 11.06 -3.45
N GLU A 9 -29.06 9.83 -3.00
CA GLU A 9 -28.48 9.53 -1.69
C GLU A 9 -27.03 9.94 -1.61
N LEU A 10 -26.61 10.39 -0.42
CA LEU A 10 -25.24 10.82 -0.17
C LEU A 10 -24.27 9.63 -0.01
N VAL A 11 -23.02 9.88 -0.38
CA VAL A 11 -21.89 8.97 -0.18
C VAL A 11 -20.93 9.63 0.82
N VAL A 12 -20.65 8.93 1.93
CA VAL A 12 -19.88 9.46 3.05
C VAL A 12 -18.67 8.57 3.33
N ASP A 13 -17.47 9.18 3.46
CA ASP A 13 -16.22 8.51 3.86
C ASP A 13 -15.81 8.99 5.26
N ASN A 14 -16.02 8.16 6.26
CA ASN A 14 -15.56 8.40 7.62
C ASN A 14 -14.17 7.81 7.82
N PHE A 15 -13.27 8.55 8.49
CA PHE A 15 -11.84 8.25 8.59
C PHE A 15 -11.14 8.33 7.23
N ALA A 16 -11.54 9.26 6.36
CA ALA A 16 -11.18 9.33 4.93
C ALA A 16 -9.66 9.29 4.63
N GLY A 17 -8.80 9.56 5.62
CA GLY A 17 -7.34 9.38 5.53
C GLY A 17 -6.74 10.02 4.28
N GLY A 18 -5.94 9.24 3.54
CA GLY A 18 -5.35 9.65 2.27
C GLY A 18 -6.24 9.45 1.04
N GLY A 19 -7.56 9.21 1.21
CA GLY A 19 -8.54 9.15 0.12
C GLY A 19 -8.65 7.79 -0.61
N GLY A 20 -8.10 6.70 -0.05
CA GLY A 20 -8.13 5.40 -0.72
C GLY A 20 -9.54 4.83 -0.89
N ALA A 21 -10.38 4.92 0.14
CA ALA A 21 -11.78 4.50 0.07
C ALA A 21 -12.58 5.40 -0.88
N SER A 22 -12.44 6.73 -0.74
CA SER A 22 -13.08 7.71 -1.64
C SER A 22 -12.72 7.45 -3.09
N THR A 23 -11.43 7.23 -3.42
CA THR A 23 -11.00 6.90 -4.79
C THR A 23 -11.70 5.64 -5.31
N GLY A 24 -11.78 4.57 -4.50
CA GLY A 24 -12.46 3.33 -4.91
C GLY A 24 -13.96 3.51 -5.09
N MET A 25 -14.62 4.26 -4.19
CA MET A 25 -16.04 4.59 -4.32
C MET A 25 -16.33 5.42 -5.57
N GLU A 26 -15.52 6.45 -5.85
CA GLU A 26 -15.65 7.29 -7.04
C GLU A 26 -15.45 6.50 -8.34
N LEU A 27 -14.48 5.59 -8.38
CA LEU A 27 -14.28 4.69 -9.53
C LEU A 27 -15.48 3.76 -9.73
N ALA A 28 -16.10 3.29 -8.66
CA ALA A 28 -17.28 2.42 -8.72
C ALA A 28 -18.54 3.16 -9.18
N LEU A 29 -18.75 4.36 -8.67
CA LEU A 29 -19.99 5.12 -8.83
C LEU A 29 -19.97 6.03 -10.05
N GLY A 30 -18.78 6.47 -10.49
CA GLY A 30 -18.63 7.43 -11.60
C GLY A 30 -18.88 8.90 -11.20
N TYR A 31 -18.97 9.20 -9.89
CA TYR A 31 -19.14 10.55 -9.36
C TYR A 31 -18.44 10.71 -7.99
N PRO A 32 -18.13 11.96 -7.57
CA PRO A 32 -17.41 12.22 -6.33
C PRO A 32 -18.16 11.78 -5.07
N VAL A 33 -17.42 11.39 -4.03
CA VAL A 33 -17.91 11.25 -2.66
C VAL A 33 -18.40 12.60 -2.16
N ASP A 34 -19.57 12.65 -1.48
CA ASP A 34 -20.19 13.89 -1.05
C ASP A 34 -19.54 14.47 0.20
N ILE A 35 -19.20 13.61 1.17
CA ILE A 35 -18.70 14.02 2.50
C ILE A 35 -17.51 13.16 2.87
N ALA A 36 -16.44 13.80 3.35
CA ALA A 36 -15.28 13.15 3.94
C ALA A 36 -14.97 13.72 5.32
N VAL A 37 -14.78 12.85 6.30
CA VAL A 37 -14.52 13.21 7.70
C VAL A 37 -13.17 12.65 8.14
N ASN A 38 -12.32 13.50 8.72
CA ASN A 38 -11.09 13.10 9.40
C ASN A 38 -10.65 14.18 10.39
N HIS A 39 -10.11 13.79 11.55
CA HIS A 39 -9.58 14.74 12.54
C HIS A 39 -8.21 15.31 12.14
N ASP A 40 -7.44 14.63 11.29
CA ASP A 40 -6.09 14.99 10.89
C ASP A 40 -6.12 16.01 9.74
N ALA A 41 -5.67 17.24 10.03
CA ALA A 41 -5.62 18.35 9.06
C ALA A 41 -4.78 18.04 7.82
N ASP A 42 -3.69 17.29 7.98
CA ASP A 42 -2.83 16.90 6.85
C ASP A 42 -3.49 15.83 5.96
N ALA A 43 -4.28 14.90 6.56
CA ALA A 43 -5.08 13.96 5.79
C ALA A 43 -6.15 14.69 4.97
N ILE A 44 -6.86 15.62 5.59
CA ILE A 44 -7.86 16.46 4.91
C ILE A 44 -7.21 17.30 3.80
N ALA A 45 -6.00 17.84 4.00
CA ALA A 45 -5.29 18.58 2.96
C ALA A 45 -5.00 17.71 1.73
N MET A 46 -4.51 16.46 1.92
CA MET A 46 -4.29 15.52 0.83
C MET A 46 -5.60 15.12 0.15
N HIS A 47 -6.63 14.85 0.94
CA HIS A 47 -7.94 14.46 0.42
C HIS A 47 -8.55 15.58 -0.46
N LYS A 48 -8.48 16.84 -0.01
CA LYS A 48 -9.01 18.01 -0.76
C LYS A 48 -8.38 18.19 -2.13
N VAL A 49 -7.08 17.92 -2.26
CA VAL A 49 -6.37 18.07 -3.53
C VAL A 49 -6.84 17.01 -4.54
N ASN A 50 -7.08 15.79 -4.09
CA ASN A 50 -7.47 14.67 -4.96
C ASN A 50 -9.00 14.57 -5.13
N HIS A 51 -9.78 15.04 -4.16
CA HIS A 51 -11.26 14.98 -4.15
C HIS A 51 -11.85 16.39 -3.97
N PRO A 52 -11.65 17.31 -4.93
CA PRO A 52 -11.97 18.73 -4.78
C PRO A 52 -13.48 19.04 -4.72
N TYR A 53 -14.31 18.06 -5.09
CA TYR A 53 -15.78 18.20 -5.08
C TYR A 53 -16.43 17.65 -3.80
N THR A 54 -15.67 17.02 -2.93
CA THR A 54 -16.12 16.49 -1.65
C THR A 54 -16.19 17.62 -0.61
N ARG A 55 -17.22 17.62 0.24
CA ARG A 55 -17.26 18.47 1.44
C ARG A 55 -16.43 17.82 2.54
N HIS A 56 -15.46 18.54 3.09
CA HIS A 56 -14.52 18.01 4.06
C HIS A 56 -14.80 18.57 5.46
N PHE A 57 -14.91 17.67 6.44
CA PHE A 57 -15.04 18.01 7.85
C PHE A 57 -13.77 17.57 8.59
N GLN A 58 -13.05 18.55 9.15
CA GLN A 58 -11.86 18.30 9.97
C GLN A 58 -12.29 18.24 11.43
N GLU A 59 -12.89 17.12 11.82
CA GLU A 59 -13.51 16.93 13.13
C GLU A 59 -13.20 15.54 13.69
N ASP A 60 -13.31 15.43 15.03
CA ASP A 60 -13.37 14.12 15.68
C ASP A 60 -14.66 13.39 15.22
N VAL A 61 -14.52 12.15 14.80
CA VAL A 61 -15.65 11.36 14.30
C VAL A 61 -16.77 11.18 15.34
N PHE A 62 -16.45 11.28 16.64
CA PHE A 62 -17.46 11.29 17.71
C PHE A 62 -18.14 12.65 17.91
N ALA A 63 -17.57 13.74 17.41
CA ALA A 63 -18.18 15.07 17.44
C ALA A 63 -19.11 15.31 16.24
N ILE A 64 -19.00 14.49 15.19
CA ILE A 64 -19.85 14.58 13.99
C ILE A 64 -21.28 14.19 14.32
N ASP A 65 -22.20 15.08 14.00
CA ASP A 65 -23.63 14.79 13.96
C ASP A 65 -24.01 14.39 12.51
N PRO A 66 -24.45 13.12 12.28
CA PRO A 66 -24.82 12.65 10.94
C PRO A 66 -25.91 13.51 10.27
N GLU A 67 -26.91 13.97 11.00
CA GLU A 67 -28.00 14.78 10.46
C GLU A 67 -27.53 16.16 10.03
N GLN A 68 -26.69 16.80 10.86
CA GLN A 68 -26.16 18.13 10.59
C GLN A 68 -25.25 18.11 9.34
N VAL A 69 -24.29 17.16 9.25
CA VAL A 69 -23.33 17.14 8.14
C VAL A 69 -23.97 16.74 6.82
N THR A 70 -25.05 15.94 6.86
CA THR A 70 -25.83 15.54 5.67
C THR A 70 -26.93 16.55 5.32
N GLY A 71 -27.27 17.45 6.24
CA GLY A 71 -28.43 18.35 6.10
C GLY A 71 -29.74 17.58 6.07
N GLY A 72 -29.85 16.45 6.79
CA GLY A 72 -31.01 15.60 6.85
C GLY A 72 -31.26 14.77 5.58
N ARG A 73 -30.32 14.74 4.65
CA ARG A 73 -30.43 13.96 3.40
C ARG A 73 -30.11 12.49 3.61
N ALA A 74 -30.83 11.63 2.92
CA ALA A 74 -30.61 10.18 2.95
C ALA A 74 -29.18 9.80 2.54
N VAL A 75 -28.56 8.86 3.25
CA VAL A 75 -27.22 8.33 2.98
C VAL A 75 -27.34 6.96 2.34
N GLY A 76 -26.85 6.84 1.10
CA GLY A 76 -26.82 5.57 0.39
C GLY A 76 -25.65 4.70 0.84
N ILE A 77 -24.47 5.32 0.97
CA ILE A 77 -23.23 4.63 1.35
C ILE A 77 -22.54 5.40 2.47
N ALA A 78 -22.14 4.70 3.55
CA ALA A 78 -21.20 5.20 4.52
C ALA A 78 -20.02 4.22 4.64
N TRP A 79 -18.81 4.72 4.40
CA TRP A 79 -17.56 3.98 4.57
C TRP A 79 -16.89 4.35 5.89
N PHE A 80 -16.32 3.35 6.58
CA PHE A 80 -15.63 3.51 7.85
C PHE A 80 -14.30 2.77 7.83
N SER A 81 -13.20 3.47 8.09
CA SER A 81 -11.86 2.89 8.21
C SER A 81 -11.19 3.31 9.53
N PRO A 82 -11.72 2.88 10.70
CA PRO A 82 -11.19 3.29 12.00
C PRO A 82 -9.76 2.79 12.21
N ASP A 83 -8.97 3.55 12.99
CA ASP A 83 -7.55 3.26 13.24
C ASP A 83 -7.37 1.84 13.82
N CYS A 84 -6.56 1.04 13.15
CA CYS A 84 -6.30 -0.36 13.48
C CYS A 84 -5.09 -0.60 14.41
N LYS A 85 -4.38 0.47 14.84
CA LYS A 85 -3.10 0.33 15.58
C LYS A 85 -3.21 -0.53 16.82
N HIS A 86 -4.33 -0.53 17.49
CA HIS A 86 -4.55 -1.26 18.76
C HIS A 86 -5.08 -2.68 18.57
N PHE A 87 -5.46 -3.07 17.36
CA PHE A 87 -5.76 -4.45 16.98
C PHE A 87 -4.60 -5.15 16.30
N SER A 88 -3.75 -4.40 15.57
CA SER A 88 -2.70 -4.96 14.71
C SER A 88 -1.62 -5.70 15.50
N ARG A 89 -1.28 -6.93 15.08
CA ARG A 89 -0.11 -7.71 15.57
C ARG A 89 1.23 -6.96 15.46
N ALA A 90 1.32 -5.98 14.59
CA ALA A 90 2.52 -5.14 14.43
C ALA A 90 2.85 -4.32 15.70
N LYS A 91 1.92 -4.19 16.66
CA LYS A 91 2.13 -3.51 17.94
C LYS A 91 3.01 -4.28 18.91
N GLY A 92 3.11 -5.62 18.78
CA GLY A 92 4.05 -6.43 19.57
C GLY A 92 3.75 -6.46 21.07
N GLY A 93 2.47 -6.62 21.47
CA GLY A 93 2.07 -6.80 22.88
C GLY A 93 2.12 -5.54 23.75
N LYS A 94 2.29 -4.34 23.18
CA LYS A 94 2.26 -3.07 23.92
C LYS A 94 0.84 -2.78 24.46
N PRO A 95 0.71 -2.01 25.57
CA PRO A 95 -0.57 -1.60 26.13
C PRO A 95 -1.50 -0.99 25.09
N VAL A 96 -2.81 -1.18 25.24
CA VAL A 96 -3.83 -0.71 24.32
C VAL A 96 -4.55 0.52 24.88
N ASP A 97 -4.99 1.41 24.00
CA ASP A 97 -5.79 2.57 24.33
C ASP A 97 -7.27 2.26 24.04
N LYS A 98 -8.12 2.34 25.08
CA LYS A 98 -9.56 2.10 24.99
C LYS A 98 -10.21 3.02 23.95
N LYS A 99 -9.83 4.32 23.92
CA LYS A 99 -10.40 5.30 23.00
C LYS A 99 -10.17 4.93 21.53
N ILE A 100 -8.97 4.46 21.19
CA ILE A 100 -8.64 4.09 19.79
C ILE A 100 -9.37 2.79 19.40
N ARG A 101 -9.49 1.82 20.32
CA ARG A 101 -10.28 0.60 20.06
C ARG A 101 -11.76 0.91 19.90
N GLY A 102 -12.27 1.87 20.66
CA GLY A 102 -13.67 2.31 20.63
C GLY A 102 -14.06 3.12 19.38
N LEU A 103 -13.13 3.48 18.47
CA LEU A 103 -13.47 4.23 17.26
C LEU A 103 -14.49 3.53 16.36
N SER A 104 -14.59 2.20 16.45
CA SER A 104 -15.58 1.41 15.70
C SER A 104 -17.01 1.67 16.13
N TRP A 105 -17.25 2.14 17.37
CA TRP A 105 -18.58 2.46 17.87
C TRP A 105 -19.27 3.58 17.09
N VAL A 106 -18.50 4.43 16.38
CA VAL A 106 -19.08 5.50 15.55
C VAL A 106 -19.98 4.96 14.44
N VAL A 107 -19.78 3.71 14.01
CA VAL A 107 -20.66 3.04 13.03
C VAL A 107 -22.10 2.97 13.56
N LEU A 108 -22.25 2.66 14.86
CA LEU A 108 -23.58 2.60 15.51
C LEU A 108 -24.24 3.98 15.56
N ARG A 109 -23.48 5.07 15.81
CA ARG A 109 -24.01 6.45 15.76
C ARG A 109 -24.66 6.75 14.42
N TRP A 110 -23.98 6.44 13.32
CA TRP A 110 -24.53 6.62 11.97
C TRP A 110 -25.74 5.71 11.72
N ALA A 111 -25.66 4.44 12.16
CA ALA A 111 -26.74 3.46 11.98
C ALA A 111 -28.00 3.80 12.77
N MET A 112 -27.87 4.53 13.90
CA MET A 112 -28.98 4.99 14.75
C MET A 112 -29.61 6.30 14.28
N SER A 113 -28.91 7.10 13.47
CA SER A 113 -29.40 8.44 13.06
C SER A 113 -30.63 8.36 12.19
N SER A 114 -31.38 9.46 12.06
CA SER A 114 -32.52 9.57 11.14
C SER A 114 -32.11 9.42 9.68
N VAL A 115 -30.83 9.70 9.36
CA VAL A 115 -30.21 9.54 8.03
C VAL A 115 -29.42 8.25 7.89
N ALA A 116 -29.77 7.24 8.70
CA ALA A 116 -29.06 5.96 8.75
C ALA A 116 -28.70 5.41 7.37
N PRO A 117 -27.41 5.07 7.12
CA PRO A 117 -26.95 4.66 5.79
C PRO A 117 -27.68 3.39 5.30
N ARG A 118 -27.99 3.37 4.01
CA ARG A 118 -28.56 2.17 3.38
C ARG A 118 -27.56 1.02 3.39
N VAL A 119 -26.31 1.32 3.05
CA VAL A 119 -25.20 0.36 3.05
C VAL A 119 -24.02 0.96 3.83
N ILE A 120 -23.50 0.20 4.75
CA ILE A 120 -22.30 0.51 5.54
C ILE A 120 -21.19 -0.43 5.09
N PHE A 121 -20.02 0.13 4.78
CA PHE A 121 -18.77 -0.62 4.62
C PHE A 121 -17.83 -0.25 5.77
N MET A 122 -17.17 -1.26 6.35
CA MET A 122 -16.14 -1.04 7.36
C MET A 122 -14.89 -1.83 7.01
N GLU A 123 -13.73 -1.15 6.97
CA GLU A 123 -12.40 -1.77 6.77
C GLU A 123 -11.62 -1.76 8.07
N ASN A 124 -10.92 -2.86 8.36
CA ASN A 124 -9.95 -2.95 9.45
C ASN A 124 -8.93 -4.08 9.21
N VAL A 125 -8.05 -4.32 10.18
CA VAL A 125 -7.20 -5.51 10.20
C VAL A 125 -8.01 -6.74 10.60
N PRO A 126 -7.62 -7.98 10.15
CA PRO A 126 -8.32 -9.22 10.52
C PRO A 126 -8.50 -9.42 12.03
N GLU A 127 -7.58 -8.89 12.80
CA GLU A 127 -7.57 -9.00 14.26
C GLU A 127 -8.69 -8.21 14.97
N ILE A 128 -9.46 -7.38 14.27
CA ILE A 128 -10.65 -6.74 14.86
C ILE A 128 -11.66 -7.78 15.39
N LYS A 129 -11.70 -8.96 14.79
CA LYS A 129 -12.55 -10.08 15.25
C LYS A 129 -12.21 -10.56 16.66
N THR A 130 -11.00 -10.27 17.15
CA THR A 130 -10.56 -10.57 18.53
C THR A 130 -10.88 -9.44 19.52
N TRP A 131 -11.65 -8.43 19.10
CA TRP A 131 -12.03 -7.32 19.98
C TRP A 131 -12.79 -7.83 21.19
N CYS A 132 -12.25 -7.54 22.38
CA CYS A 132 -12.73 -8.02 23.67
C CYS A 132 -12.59 -6.92 24.73
N PRO A 133 -13.22 -7.06 25.89
CA PRO A 133 -13.00 -6.18 27.04
C PRO A 133 -11.52 -6.10 27.41
N LEU A 134 -11.16 -5.02 28.09
CA LEU A 134 -9.81 -4.81 28.61
C LEU A 134 -9.76 -5.17 30.08
N ILE A 135 -8.66 -5.82 30.50
CA ILE A 135 -8.31 -6.10 31.89
C ILE A 135 -6.99 -5.42 32.24
N GLU A 136 -6.83 -5.06 33.49
CA GLU A 136 -5.57 -4.52 34.01
C GLU A 136 -4.62 -5.67 34.38
N ILE A 137 -3.44 -5.70 33.78
CA ILE A 137 -2.36 -6.63 34.08
C ILE A 137 -1.09 -5.78 34.29
N ASP A 138 -0.47 -5.88 35.47
CA ASP A 138 0.75 -5.14 35.85
C ASP A 138 0.61 -3.61 35.62
N GLY A 139 -0.53 -3.02 36.00
CA GLY A 139 -0.81 -1.60 35.82
C GLY A 139 -1.04 -1.16 34.38
N GLN A 140 -1.23 -2.09 33.46
CA GLN A 140 -1.44 -1.83 32.04
C GLN A 140 -2.75 -2.47 31.52
N MET A 141 -3.52 -1.69 30.75
CA MET A 141 -4.72 -2.22 30.10
C MET A 141 -4.34 -3.14 28.94
N ARG A 142 -4.82 -4.38 28.98
CA ARG A 142 -4.58 -5.42 27.95
C ARG A 142 -5.89 -6.10 27.57
N PRO A 143 -6.01 -6.63 26.32
CA PRO A 143 -7.15 -7.46 25.93
C PRO A 143 -7.28 -8.68 26.84
N ASP A 144 -8.50 -8.99 27.26
CA ASP A 144 -8.80 -10.21 28.04
C ASP A 144 -8.84 -11.44 27.10
N PRO A 145 -7.86 -12.35 27.19
CA PRO A 145 -7.82 -13.50 26.28
C PRO A 145 -8.96 -14.52 26.54
N ALA A 146 -9.54 -14.52 27.74
CA ALA A 146 -10.68 -15.40 28.07
C ALA A 146 -11.99 -14.95 27.41
N ARG A 147 -12.05 -13.69 26.95
CA ARG A 147 -13.23 -13.06 26.35
C ARG A 147 -12.97 -12.60 24.92
N GLU A 148 -12.07 -13.26 24.21
CA GLU A 148 -11.69 -12.93 22.83
C GLU A 148 -12.93 -12.93 21.91
N GLY A 149 -13.10 -11.81 21.15
CA GLY A 149 -14.20 -11.62 20.21
C GLY A 149 -15.53 -11.15 20.82
N GLU A 150 -15.65 -11.08 22.13
CA GLU A 150 -16.93 -10.76 22.80
C GLU A 150 -17.43 -9.36 22.43
N THR A 151 -16.57 -8.35 22.47
CA THR A 151 -16.95 -6.97 22.09
C THR A 151 -17.29 -6.88 20.60
N PHE A 152 -16.55 -7.60 19.73
CA PHE A 152 -16.87 -7.68 18.30
C PHE A 152 -18.24 -8.30 18.05
N ASN A 153 -18.55 -9.40 18.72
CA ASN A 153 -19.86 -10.04 18.60
C ASN A 153 -20.98 -9.14 19.10
N GLY A 154 -20.77 -8.42 20.20
CA GLY A 154 -21.71 -7.43 20.71
C GLY A 154 -21.93 -6.26 19.76
N PHE A 155 -20.85 -5.77 19.10
CA PHE A 155 -20.96 -4.76 18.05
C PHE A 155 -21.84 -5.22 16.87
N VAL A 156 -21.63 -6.46 16.41
CA VAL A 156 -22.46 -7.04 15.35
C VAL A 156 -23.90 -7.26 15.81
N ALA A 157 -24.09 -7.72 17.04
CA ALA A 157 -25.43 -7.93 17.61
C ALA A 157 -26.26 -6.64 17.67
N MET A 158 -25.66 -5.52 18.10
CA MET A 158 -26.31 -4.20 18.09
C MET A 158 -26.67 -3.71 16.70
N LEU A 159 -25.86 -4.02 15.68
CA LEU A 159 -26.21 -3.72 14.28
C LEU A 159 -27.36 -4.60 13.76
N THR A 160 -27.52 -5.82 14.28
CA THR A 160 -28.46 -6.82 13.75
C THR A 160 -29.72 -6.96 14.62
N GLY A 161 -29.81 -8.01 15.41
CA GLY A 161 -31.01 -8.42 16.16
C GLY A 161 -31.02 -8.03 17.63
N GLY A 162 -30.02 -7.28 18.08
CA GLY A 162 -29.97 -6.76 19.45
C GLY A 162 -29.06 -7.53 20.40
N ILE A 163 -28.96 -7.01 21.62
CA ILE A 163 -28.08 -7.48 22.69
C ILE A 163 -28.73 -7.20 24.06
N GLU A 164 -28.44 -8.02 25.04
CA GLU A 164 -28.89 -7.76 26.41
C GLU A 164 -28.17 -6.52 26.99
N LYS A 165 -28.92 -5.70 27.77
CA LYS A 165 -28.36 -4.44 28.32
C LYS A 165 -27.25 -4.66 29.35
N ASP A 166 -27.18 -5.84 29.98
CA ASP A 166 -26.11 -6.22 30.92
C ASP A 166 -24.81 -6.66 30.21
N HIS A 167 -24.85 -6.83 28.90
CA HIS A 167 -23.67 -7.24 28.13
C HIS A 167 -22.61 -6.12 28.11
N PRO A 168 -21.33 -6.40 28.40
CA PRO A 168 -20.27 -5.38 28.49
C PRO A 168 -20.09 -4.52 27.24
N ALA A 169 -20.30 -5.10 26.06
CA ALA A 169 -20.22 -4.36 24.80
C ALA A 169 -21.30 -3.28 24.68
N PHE A 170 -22.52 -3.52 25.25
CA PHE A 170 -23.59 -2.53 25.29
C PHE A 170 -23.19 -1.35 26.17
N SER A 171 -22.73 -1.62 27.39
CA SER A 171 -22.27 -0.58 28.32
C SER A 171 -21.13 0.25 27.74
N GLU A 172 -20.15 -0.41 27.06
CA GLU A 172 -19.04 0.27 26.40
C GLU A 172 -19.53 1.14 25.23
N ALA A 173 -20.44 0.65 24.40
CA ALA A 173 -21.03 1.41 23.31
C ALA A 173 -21.78 2.65 23.83
N CYS A 174 -22.61 2.51 24.87
CA CYS A 174 -23.32 3.62 25.50
C CYS A 174 -22.36 4.69 26.04
N GLU A 175 -21.28 4.28 26.71
CA GLU A 175 -20.23 5.20 27.20
C GLU A 175 -19.61 6.02 26.05
N PHE A 176 -19.19 5.36 24.97
CA PHE A 176 -18.55 6.04 23.82
C PHE A 176 -19.50 6.93 23.04
N LEU A 177 -20.74 6.50 22.87
CA LEU A 177 -21.77 7.23 22.13
C LEU A 177 -22.47 8.30 22.97
N LYS A 178 -22.23 8.30 24.29
CA LYS A 178 -22.89 9.18 25.26
C LYS A 178 -24.40 8.98 25.27
N ILE A 179 -24.83 7.72 25.29
CA ILE A 179 -26.22 7.28 25.34
C ILE A 179 -26.51 6.80 26.77
N GLU A 180 -27.58 7.28 27.36
CA GLU A 180 -28.08 6.72 28.62
C GLU A 180 -28.67 5.34 28.35
N PRO A 181 -28.24 4.27 29.05
CA PRO A 181 -28.71 2.89 28.82
C PRO A 181 -30.21 2.68 28.85
N ASP A 182 -30.90 3.46 29.67
CA ASP A 182 -32.37 3.36 29.86
C ASP A 182 -33.13 4.45 29.05
N SER A 183 -32.48 5.09 28.09
CA SER A 183 -33.11 6.00 27.14
C SER A 183 -33.74 5.26 25.97
N GLU A 184 -34.56 5.97 25.18
CA GLU A 184 -35.11 5.46 23.93
C GLU A 184 -33.99 4.99 22.95
N ASP A 185 -32.89 5.71 22.88
CA ASP A 185 -31.73 5.35 22.07
C ASP A 185 -31.02 4.10 22.62
N GLY A 186 -30.93 3.96 23.96
CA GLY A 186 -30.43 2.75 24.60
C GLY A 186 -31.32 1.53 24.31
N ASP A 187 -32.62 1.70 24.37
CA ASP A 187 -33.59 0.66 24.03
C ASP A 187 -33.51 0.24 22.57
N ARG A 188 -33.37 1.20 21.64
CA ARG A 188 -33.18 0.93 20.22
C ARG A 188 -31.88 0.16 19.96
N LEU A 189 -30.79 0.54 20.61
CA LEU A 189 -29.49 -0.12 20.46
C LEU A 189 -29.55 -1.55 21.02
N ALA A 190 -30.20 -1.77 22.17
CA ALA A 190 -30.42 -3.08 22.77
C ALA A 190 -31.29 -3.98 21.87
N ALA A 191 -32.36 -3.42 21.29
CA ALA A 191 -33.25 -4.14 20.38
C ALA A 191 -32.61 -4.53 19.04
N GLY A 192 -31.51 -3.85 18.68
CA GLY A 192 -30.80 -4.02 17.39
C GLY A 192 -31.30 -3.10 16.30
N LEU A 193 -30.40 -2.71 15.41
CA LEU A 193 -30.66 -1.70 14.39
C LEU A 193 -31.19 -2.28 13.07
N GLY A 194 -31.40 -3.62 13.01
CA GLY A 194 -32.05 -4.30 11.90
C GLY A 194 -31.25 -4.38 10.61
N TYR A 195 -29.93 -4.21 10.64
CA TYR A 195 -29.08 -4.43 9.48
C TYR A 195 -28.83 -5.93 9.26
N ALA A 196 -28.81 -6.37 8.01
CA ALA A 196 -28.14 -7.61 7.63
C ALA A 196 -26.62 -7.34 7.61
N VAL A 197 -25.82 -8.19 8.25
CA VAL A 197 -24.36 -8.00 8.39
C VAL A 197 -23.62 -9.25 7.93
N ALA A 198 -22.58 -9.05 7.14
CA ALA A 198 -21.62 -10.09 6.80
C ALA A 198 -20.20 -9.50 6.69
N TRP A 199 -19.18 -10.33 6.85
CA TRP A 199 -17.80 -9.92 6.73
C TRP A 199 -16.92 -10.97 6.08
N LYS A 200 -15.82 -10.51 5.45
CA LYS A 200 -14.83 -11.37 4.81
C LYS A 200 -13.45 -10.71 4.86
N GLU A 201 -12.42 -11.52 4.90
CA GLU A 201 -11.05 -11.05 4.65
C GLU A 201 -10.77 -11.07 3.15
N LEU A 202 -10.29 -9.94 2.61
CA LEU A 202 -9.98 -9.80 1.20
C LEU A 202 -8.51 -9.37 1.04
N LYS A 203 -7.83 -9.99 0.04
CA LYS A 203 -6.48 -9.61 -0.35
C LYS A 203 -6.54 -8.62 -1.51
N ALA A 204 -5.82 -7.52 -1.41
CA ALA A 204 -5.85 -6.47 -2.40
C ALA A 204 -5.36 -6.94 -3.79
N CYS A 205 -4.40 -7.87 -3.84
CA CYS A 205 -3.93 -8.45 -5.11
C CYS A 205 -5.00 -9.22 -5.86
N ASP A 206 -5.97 -9.80 -5.18
CA ASP A 206 -7.09 -10.53 -5.81
C ASP A 206 -7.99 -9.59 -6.64
N TYR A 207 -7.89 -8.28 -6.40
CA TYR A 207 -8.67 -7.22 -7.06
C TYR A 207 -7.82 -6.28 -7.92
N GLY A 208 -6.55 -6.63 -8.17
CA GLY A 208 -5.68 -5.90 -9.09
C GLY A 208 -4.79 -4.82 -8.46
N ALA A 209 -4.72 -4.72 -7.13
CA ALA A 209 -3.67 -3.95 -6.49
C ALA A 209 -2.36 -4.78 -6.44
N PRO A 210 -1.19 -4.23 -6.78
CA PRO A 210 0.07 -4.97 -6.74
C PRO A 210 0.60 -5.16 -5.31
N THR A 211 -0.27 -5.47 -4.34
CA THR A 211 0.06 -5.76 -2.94
C THR A 211 -0.79 -6.89 -2.38
N ILE A 212 -0.19 -7.78 -1.58
CA ILE A 212 -0.90 -8.86 -0.87
C ILE A 212 -1.56 -8.40 0.43
N ARG A 213 -1.79 -7.08 0.60
CA ARG A 213 -2.46 -6.51 1.77
C ARG A 213 -3.77 -7.24 2.02
N ASN A 214 -3.87 -7.95 3.14
CA ASN A 214 -5.08 -8.62 3.61
C ASN A 214 -5.79 -7.74 4.63
N ARG A 215 -7.10 -7.54 4.47
CA ARG A 215 -7.93 -6.73 5.37
C ARG A 215 -9.29 -7.38 5.60
N PHE A 216 -9.82 -7.09 6.77
CA PHE A 216 -11.19 -7.39 7.14
C PHE A 216 -12.10 -6.34 6.51
N TYR A 217 -13.20 -6.79 5.89
CA TYR A 217 -14.27 -5.94 5.39
C TYR A 217 -15.60 -6.44 5.92
N LEU A 218 -16.36 -5.54 6.55
CA LEU A 218 -17.72 -5.79 6.98
C LEU A 218 -18.65 -4.96 6.08
N ILE A 219 -19.76 -5.56 5.69
CA ILE A 219 -20.86 -4.91 4.97
C ILE A 219 -22.10 -5.06 5.83
N ALA A 220 -22.79 -3.94 6.09
CA ALA A 220 -24.10 -3.94 6.73
C ALA A 220 -25.13 -3.27 5.81
N ARG A 221 -26.30 -3.90 5.63
CA ARG A 221 -27.37 -3.41 4.75
C ARG A 221 -28.72 -3.42 5.47
N ARG A 222 -29.54 -2.38 5.22
CA ARG A 222 -30.91 -2.28 5.77
C ARG A 222 -32.02 -2.24 4.71
N ASP A 223 -31.66 -2.41 3.45
CA ASP A 223 -32.57 -2.29 2.28
C ASP A 223 -33.13 -3.65 1.80
N GLY A 224 -32.83 -4.73 2.52
CA GLY A 224 -33.29 -6.08 2.16
C GLY A 224 -32.58 -6.71 0.96
N GLN A 225 -31.62 -6.01 0.34
CA GLN A 225 -30.83 -6.56 -0.75
C GLN A 225 -29.73 -7.51 -0.23
N PRO A 226 -29.32 -8.52 -1.00
CA PRO A 226 -28.26 -9.43 -0.58
C PRO A 226 -26.92 -8.73 -0.44
N ILE A 227 -26.12 -9.16 0.55
CA ILE A 227 -24.71 -8.77 0.68
C ILE A 227 -23.88 -9.64 -0.26
N VAL A 228 -23.07 -9.00 -1.13
CA VAL A 228 -22.23 -9.67 -2.11
C VAL A 228 -20.77 -9.34 -1.87
N PHE A 229 -19.95 -10.36 -1.59
CA PHE A 229 -18.50 -10.21 -1.66
C PHE A 229 -18.05 -10.50 -3.09
N PRO A 230 -17.37 -9.53 -3.76
CA PRO A 230 -17.00 -9.69 -5.16
C PRO A 230 -16.04 -10.86 -5.35
N GLU A 231 -16.19 -11.58 -6.46
CA GLU A 231 -15.24 -12.61 -6.86
C GLU A 231 -13.89 -11.99 -7.22
N PRO A 232 -12.77 -12.64 -6.86
CA PRO A 232 -11.44 -12.21 -7.28
C PRO A 232 -11.34 -12.07 -8.79
N THR A 233 -10.71 -10.99 -9.26
CA THR A 233 -10.45 -10.73 -10.69
C THR A 233 -9.07 -11.22 -11.13
N HIS A 234 -8.16 -11.39 -10.19
CA HIS A 234 -6.76 -11.81 -10.40
C HIS A 234 -6.46 -13.10 -9.62
N GLY A 235 -5.45 -13.86 -10.06
CA GLY A 235 -5.00 -15.09 -9.43
C GLY A 235 -5.04 -16.32 -10.36
N LYS A 236 -4.94 -17.51 -9.78
CA LYS A 236 -4.89 -18.77 -10.54
C LYS A 236 -6.17 -18.95 -11.39
N GLY A 237 -5.99 -19.12 -12.70
CA GLY A 237 -7.10 -19.26 -13.65
C GLY A 237 -7.85 -17.96 -13.99
N ARG A 238 -7.33 -16.80 -13.56
CA ARG A 238 -7.85 -15.44 -13.78
C ARG A 238 -6.75 -14.56 -14.38
N LYS A 239 -6.94 -13.23 -14.39
CA LYS A 239 -5.86 -12.31 -14.76
C LYS A 239 -4.64 -12.56 -13.87
N PRO A 240 -3.42 -12.51 -14.41
CA PRO A 240 -2.21 -12.58 -13.60
C PRO A 240 -2.21 -11.50 -12.52
N TYR A 241 -1.63 -11.79 -11.36
CA TYR A 241 -1.42 -10.76 -10.35
C TYR A 241 -0.55 -9.63 -10.90
N ARG A 242 -0.90 -8.40 -10.58
CA ARG A 242 -0.03 -7.26 -10.82
C ARG A 242 1.17 -7.31 -9.87
N THR A 243 2.32 -6.89 -10.37
CA THR A 243 3.61 -7.11 -9.70
C THR A 243 4.18 -5.82 -9.10
N ALA A 244 5.11 -5.98 -8.16
CA ALA A 244 5.85 -4.84 -7.60
C ALA A 244 6.70 -4.13 -8.65
N ALA A 245 7.21 -4.88 -9.63
CA ALA A 245 8.05 -4.33 -10.70
C ALA A 245 7.36 -3.19 -11.45
N GLU A 246 6.02 -3.25 -11.58
CA GLU A 246 5.21 -2.20 -12.22
C GLU A 246 5.18 -0.88 -11.43
N CYS A 247 5.48 -0.94 -10.13
CA CYS A 247 5.42 0.22 -9.23
C CYS A 247 6.76 0.90 -9.02
N ILE A 248 7.86 0.24 -9.42
CA ILE A 248 9.22 0.67 -9.08
C ILE A 248 9.77 1.60 -10.13
N ASP A 249 10.30 2.74 -9.68
CA ASP A 249 11.12 3.61 -10.50
C ASP A 249 12.55 3.06 -10.56
N TRP A 250 12.83 2.37 -11.66
CA TRP A 250 14.10 1.73 -11.91
C TRP A 250 15.24 2.70 -12.20
N SER A 251 14.95 3.95 -12.56
CA SER A 251 15.93 5.00 -12.84
C SER A 251 16.63 5.51 -11.57
N LEU A 252 16.02 5.30 -10.39
CA LEU A 252 16.58 5.78 -9.13
C LEU A 252 17.82 4.99 -8.72
N PRO A 253 18.92 5.65 -8.30
CA PRO A 253 20.16 5.01 -7.94
C PRO A 253 20.03 4.18 -6.66
N CYS A 254 20.78 3.06 -6.61
CA CYS A 254 20.95 2.22 -5.42
C CYS A 254 22.41 2.27 -4.96
N PRO A 255 22.78 3.13 -4.00
CA PRO A 255 24.16 3.24 -3.52
C PRO A 255 24.66 1.91 -2.93
N SER A 256 25.96 1.61 -3.10
CA SER A 256 26.62 0.44 -2.51
C SER A 256 26.34 0.34 -1.00
N ILE A 257 26.19 -0.87 -0.52
CA ILE A 257 26.09 -1.14 0.93
C ILE A 257 27.45 -1.09 1.62
N PHE A 258 28.54 -1.16 0.87
CA PHE A 258 29.90 -1.13 1.38
C PHE A 258 30.46 0.31 1.45
N GLY A 259 31.46 0.55 2.28
CA GLY A 259 32.06 1.88 2.44
C GLY A 259 31.14 2.96 3.02
N ARG A 260 30.03 2.59 3.66
CA ARG A 260 29.08 3.53 4.30
C ARG A 260 29.65 4.08 5.60
N LYS A 261 29.35 5.37 5.91
CA LYS A 261 29.73 5.99 7.21
C LYS A 261 29.20 5.21 8.43
N LYS A 262 28.05 4.54 8.29
CA LYS A 262 27.45 3.67 9.30
C LYS A 262 27.17 2.33 8.66
N GLU A 263 27.73 1.29 9.25
CA GLU A 263 27.49 -0.09 8.81
C GLU A 263 26.03 -0.50 8.95
N LEU A 264 25.61 -1.44 8.12
CA LEU A 264 24.28 -2.02 8.21
C LEU A 264 24.19 -2.92 9.44
N ALA A 265 23.01 -2.89 10.10
CA ALA A 265 22.74 -3.80 11.21
C ALA A 265 22.85 -5.26 10.76
N GLU A 266 23.35 -6.13 11.65
CA GLU A 266 23.59 -7.55 11.38
C GLU A 266 22.35 -8.27 10.79
N ASN A 267 21.18 -7.99 11.33
CA ASN A 267 19.93 -8.55 10.80
C ASN A 267 19.64 -8.09 9.34
N THR A 268 20.12 -6.93 8.92
CA THR A 268 20.02 -6.46 7.54
C THR A 268 20.94 -7.24 6.64
N LEU A 269 22.20 -7.42 7.04
CA LEU A 269 23.19 -8.20 6.30
C LEU A 269 22.75 -9.66 6.15
N ARG A 270 22.20 -10.27 7.22
CA ARG A 270 21.63 -11.62 7.18
C ARG A 270 20.50 -11.76 6.15
N ARG A 271 19.61 -10.78 6.08
CA ARG A 271 18.52 -10.76 5.07
C ARG A 271 19.05 -10.59 3.67
N ILE A 272 20.03 -9.72 3.46
CA ILE A 272 20.70 -9.55 2.17
C ILE A 272 21.32 -10.87 1.74
N ALA A 273 22.11 -11.52 2.60
CA ALA A 273 22.77 -12.79 2.30
C ALA A 273 21.80 -13.90 1.90
N ARG A 274 20.70 -14.06 2.64
CA ARG A 274 19.67 -15.05 2.33
C ARG A 274 18.89 -14.70 1.05
N GLY A 275 18.67 -13.42 0.79
CA GLY A 275 18.10 -12.96 -0.46
C GLY A 275 18.98 -13.28 -1.66
N LEU A 276 20.28 -13.01 -1.55
CA LEU A 276 21.27 -13.37 -2.57
C LEU A 276 21.28 -14.89 -2.80
N ASP A 277 21.39 -15.69 -1.74
CA ASP A 277 21.38 -17.13 -1.83
C ASP A 277 20.14 -17.67 -2.58
N LYS A 278 18.96 -17.27 -2.14
CA LYS A 278 17.70 -17.80 -2.67
C LYS A 278 17.38 -17.36 -4.10
N PHE A 279 17.71 -16.13 -4.48
CA PHE A 279 17.17 -15.50 -5.68
C PHE A 279 18.23 -15.08 -6.72
N VAL A 280 19.49 -15.06 -6.34
CA VAL A 280 20.59 -14.77 -7.25
C VAL A 280 21.44 -16.02 -7.48
N LEU A 281 21.86 -16.69 -6.41
CA LEU A 281 22.81 -17.78 -6.52
C LEU A 281 22.16 -19.15 -6.87
N ARG A 282 20.96 -19.42 -6.35
CA ARG A 282 20.23 -20.68 -6.62
C ARG A 282 19.21 -20.57 -7.75
N ASN A 283 18.81 -19.36 -8.10
CA ASN A 283 17.74 -19.15 -9.07
C ASN A 283 17.91 -17.76 -9.70
N ALA A 284 18.42 -17.69 -10.91
CA ALA A 284 18.69 -16.44 -11.63
C ALA A 284 17.43 -15.64 -12.01
N SER A 285 16.45 -15.61 -11.13
CA SER A 285 15.20 -14.90 -11.31
C SER A 285 15.10 -13.72 -10.33
N PRO A 286 14.51 -12.57 -10.71
CA PRO A 286 14.30 -11.43 -9.84
C PRO A 286 13.37 -11.72 -8.65
N TYR A 287 13.56 -11.04 -7.50
CA TYR A 287 12.76 -11.28 -6.29
C TYR A 287 12.58 -10.07 -5.38
N ILE A 288 11.60 -10.14 -4.49
CA ILE A 288 11.28 -9.11 -3.49
C ILE A 288 11.52 -9.63 -2.07
N MET A 289 12.19 -8.84 -1.25
CA MET A 289 12.49 -9.13 0.13
C MET A 289 11.60 -8.33 1.08
N CYS A 290 10.88 -9.01 1.99
CA CYS A 290 10.01 -8.40 3.00
C CYS A 290 10.64 -8.41 4.39
N ASN A 291 10.58 -7.29 5.11
CA ASN A 291 11.14 -7.16 6.46
C ASN A 291 10.06 -7.31 7.55
N ASN A 292 9.33 -8.42 7.53
CA ASN A 292 8.31 -8.79 8.53
C ASN A 292 8.73 -10.00 9.35
N THR A 293 8.15 -10.18 10.54
CA THR A 293 8.54 -11.18 11.53
C THR A 293 8.39 -12.63 11.04
N ASN A 294 7.53 -12.90 10.03
CA ASN A 294 7.19 -14.24 9.55
C ASN A 294 7.05 -14.36 8.02
N ASN A 295 7.64 -13.47 7.21
CA ASN A 295 7.43 -13.52 5.76
C ASN A 295 8.52 -14.26 4.98
N VAL A 296 8.06 -15.17 4.13
CA VAL A 296 8.86 -15.86 3.10
C VAL A 296 9.07 -14.89 1.93
N PRO A 297 10.25 -14.89 1.29
CA PRO A 297 10.48 -14.12 0.07
C PRO A 297 9.54 -14.56 -1.07
N HIS A 298 9.03 -13.58 -1.83
CA HIS A 298 8.08 -13.79 -2.93
C HIS A 298 8.72 -13.51 -4.30
N GLY A 299 8.25 -14.21 -5.34
CA GLY A 299 8.67 -13.98 -6.72
C GLY A 299 8.14 -12.65 -7.28
N VAL A 300 8.85 -12.04 -8.26
CA VAL A 300 8.38 -10.81 -8.93
C VAL A 300 7.07 -10.99 -9.70
N ASN A 301 6.68 -12.24 -10.01
CA ASN A 301 5.42 -12.60 -10.66
C ASN A 301 4.29 -12.90 -9.65
N GLU A 302 4.50 -12.60 -8.36
CA GLU A 302 3.51 -12.77 -7.30
C GLU A 302 3.09 -11.39 -6.73
N PRO A 303 1.86 -11.27 -6.17
CA PRO A 303 1.41 -10.05 -5.54
C PRO A 303 2.25 -9.67 -4.31
N LEU A 304 2.45 -8.37 -4.08
CA LEU A 304 3.16 -7.86 -2.91
C LEU A 304 2.46 -8.20 -1.59
N PRO A 305 3.21 -8.56 -0.52
CA PRO A 305 2.67 -8.65 0.83
C PRO A 305 2.02 -7.34 1.30
N THR A 306 1.11 -7.44 2.28
CA THR A 306 0.38 -6.28 2.83
C THR A 306 1.31 -5.14 3.23
N GLN A 307 1.04 -3.93 2.72
CA GLN A 307 1.78 -2.73 3.06
C GLN A 307 1.35 -2.18 4.43
N THR A 308 2.29 -1.88 5.29
CA THR A 308 2.06 -1.23 6.59
C THR A 308 2.51 0.23 6.54
N THR A 309 2.18 1.03 7.55
CA THR A 309 2.51 2.46 7.64
C THR A 309 4.02 2.81 7.70
N GLY A 310 4.90 1.82 7.65
CA GLY A 310 6.37 1.98 7.50
C GLY A 310 6.86 1.22 6.28
N ASN A 311 7.71 1.84 5.45
CA ASN A 311 8.25 1.23 4.24
C ASN A 311 9.22 0.07 4.61
N ARG A 312 8.97 -1.16 4.11
CA ARG A 312 9.73 -2.37 4.46
C ARG A 312 10.05 -3.29 3.28
N ASN A 313 9.86 -2.85 2.02
CA ASN A 313 10.05 -3.67 0.82
C ASN A 313 11.27 -3.26 0.00
N TYR A 314 12.00 -4.24 -0.56
CA TYR A 314 13.24 -4.09 -1.32
C TYR A 314 13.22 -4.95 -2.59
N LEU A 315 13.83 -4.47 -3.67
CA LEU A 315 13.77 -5.05 -5.01
C LEU A 315 15.07 -5.69 -5.50
N CYS A 316 14.98 -6.83 -6.25
CA CYS A 316 16.08 -7.52 -6.96
C CYS A 316 15.66 -7.96 -8.37
N ALA A 317 16.27 -7.49 -9.43
CA ALA A 317 15.91 -7.86 -10.80
C ALA A 317 17.09 -8.04 -11.76
N PRO A 318 17.12 -9.08 -12.62
CA PRO A 318 18.03 -9.21 -13.75
C PRO A 318 17.37 -8.88 -15.10
N SER A 319 18.15 -8.41 -16.07
CA SER A 319 17.77 -8.22 -17.48
C SER A 319 18.96 -8.40 -18.44
N LEU A 320 18.72 -8.70 -19.74
CA LEU A 320 19.74 -8.96 -20.75
C LEU A 320 20.13 -7.71 -21.55
N VAL A 321 21.43 -7.46 -21.76
CA VAL A 321 21.96 -6.40 -22.62
C VAL A 321 22.85 -7.02 -23.70
N GLN A 322 22.70 -6.55 -24.95
CA GLN A 322 23.49 -7.00 -26.09
C GLN A 322 24.55 -5.98 -26.47
N TYR A 323 25.82 -6.40 -26.60
CA TYR A 323 26.95 -5.58 -27.04
C TYR A 323 27.25 -5.82 -28.51
N HIS A 324 27.01 -4.80 -29.37
CA HIS A 324 27.49 -4.73 -30.73
C HIS A 324 28.17 -3.40 -30.99
N SER A 325 29.26 -3.40 -31.77
CA SER A 325 29.84 -2.17 -32.33
C SER A 325 28.83 -1.54 -33.31
N GLU A 326 28.47 -0.30 -33.10
CA GLU A 326 27.53 0.44 -33.95
C GLU A 326 28.06 0.66 -35.36
N GLN A 327 27.27 0.23 -36.35
CA GLN A 327 27.38 0.67 -37.74
C GLN A 327 26.03 1.28 -38.17
N GLY A 328 25.61 2.39 -37.57
CA GLY A 328 24.37 3.08 -37.96
C GLY A 328 23.77 3.94 -36.87
N LYS A 329 23.38 5.17 -37.18
CA LYS A 329 22.72 6.09 -36.27
C LYS A 329 21.30 5.59 -35.95
N GLY A 330 21.04 5.28 -34.70
CA GLY A 330 19.66 5.19 -34.16
C GLY A 330 19.10 3.79 -33.82
N GLU A 331 19.90 2.72 -33.76
CA GLU A 331 19.43 1.40 -33.32
C GLU A 331 19.68 1.16 -31.82
N VAL A 332 18.61 1.00 -31.06
CA VAL A 332 18.65 0.54 -29.67
C VAL A 332 18.55 -0.99 -29.66
N ARG A 333 19.57 -1.67 -29.12
CA ARG A 333 19.63 -3.14 -29.07
C ARG A 333 19.56 -3.63 -27.64
N GLY A 334 18.33 -3.83 -27.15
CA GLY A 334 17.99 -4.52 -25.91
C GLY A 334 16.81 -5.45 -26.14
N GLN A 335 16.71 -6.52 -25.38
CA GLN A 335 15.65 -7.52 -25.52
C GLN A 335 15.03 -7.89 -24.16
N GLU A 336 13.71 -8.05 -24.13
CA GLU A 336 12.98 -8.62 -22.99
C GLU A 336 13.32 -10.09 -22.80
N ILE A 337 13.55 -10.51 -21.56
CA ILE A 337 13.91 -11.91 -21.20
C ILE A 337 12.86 -12.93 -21.69
N GLY A 338 11.61 -12.52 -21.89
CA GLY A 338 10.52 -13.36 -22.39
C GLY A 338 10.49 -13.57 -23.92
N LYS A 339 11.42 -12.98 -24.68
CA LYS A 339 11.47 -13.12 -26.15
C LYS A 339 12.62 -14.02 -26.59
N PRO A 340 12.50 -14.76 -27.70
CA PRO A 340 13.60 -15.57 -28.25
C PRO A 340 14.82 -14.72 -28.57
N ILE A 341 16.01 -15.19 -28.22
CA ILE A 341 17.31 -14.53 -28.50
C ILE A 341 17.48 -14.36 -30.01
N MET A 342 17.89 -13.14 -30.42
CA MET A 342 18.25 -12.90 -31.82
C MET A 342 19.57 -13.59 -32.18
N THR A 343 19.92 -13.68 -33.46
CA THR A 343 21.03 -14.44 -34.04
C THR A 343 22.32 -14.36 -33.23
N ILE A 344 22.83 -15.51 -32.76
CA ILE A 344 24.12 -15.66 -32.08
C ILE A 344 25.21 -15.74 -33.14
N ASP A 345 26.15 -14.82 -33.13
CA ASP A 345 27.39 -14.92 -33.93
C ASP A 345 28.58 -15.37 -33.04
N GLY A 346 29.69 -15.68 -33.64
CA GLY A 346 30.88 -16.26 -32.98
C GLY A 346 31.62 -15.35 -31.98
N SER A 347 31.02 -14.25 -31.53
CA SER A 347 31.60 -13.36 -30.52
C SER A 347 30.61 -13.21 -29.34
N PRO A 348 31.07 -13.22 -28.07
CA PRO A 348 30.19 -13.04 -26.90
C PRO A 348 29.69 -11.59 -26.85
N ARG A 349 28.43 -11.35 -27.27
CA ARG A 349 27.86 -10.00 -27.43
C ARG A 349 26.58 -9.76 -26.64
N TYR A 350 26.24 -10.65 -25.68
CA TYR A 350 25.06 -10.53 -24.82
C TYR A 350 25.47 -10.39 -23.36
N ALA A 351 24.86 -9.46 -22.67
CA ALA A 351 24.93 -9.33 -21.22
C ALA A 351 23.53 -9.11 -20.64
N MET A 352 23.29 -9.58 -19.42
CA MET A 352 22.02 -9.39 -18.73
C MET A 352 22.06 -8.11 -17.88
N SER A 353 21.10 -7.20 -18.01
CA SER A 353 20.98 -5.96 -17.25
C SER A 353 19.66 -5.92 -16.49
N ALA A 354 19.67 -5.42 -15.26
CA ALA A 354 18.47 -4.99 -14.56
C ALA A 354 18.35 -3.47 -14.68
N CYS A 355 17.56 -3.06 -15.60
CA CYS A 355 16.90 -1.77 -15.72
C CYS A 355 17.70 -0.47 -15.81
N TYR A 356 19.05 -0.38 -15.76
CA TYR A 356 19.81 0.79 -16.24
C TYR A 356 21.33 0.59 -16.31
N LEU A 357 22.00 1.49 -17.05
CA LEU A 357 23.44 1.58 -17.15
C LEU A 357 24.04 2.34 -15.96
N THR A 358 24.96 1.71 -15.22
CA THR A 358 25.75 2.38 -14.20
C THR A 358 27.08 2.82 -14.80
N LYS A 359 27.40 4.12 -14.70
CA LYS A 359 28.68 4.67 -15.13
C LYS A 359 29.60 4.84 -13.93
N TYR A 360 30.83 4.35 -14.03
CA TYR A 360 31.92 4.62 -13.09
C TYR A 360 32.86 5.65 -13.69
N PHE A 361 32.69 6.93 -13.31
CA PHE A 361 33.70 7.96 -13.52
C PHE A 361 34.29 8.38 -12.17
N SER A 362 35.57 8.64 -12.11
CA SER A 362 36.24 9.23 -10.94
C SER A 362 35.74 10.68 -10.76
N GLY A 363 34.73 10.87 -9.89
CA GLY A 363 34.16 12.18 -9.58
C GLY A 363 32.81 12.08 -8.85
N ALA A 364 32.45 13.10 -8.08
CA ALA A 364 31.37 13.10 -7.10
C ALA A 364 29.92 13.10 -7.65
N ARG A 365 29.68 12.76 -8.91
CA ARG A 365 28.35 12.65 -9.52
C ARG A 365 28.23 11.36 -10.31
N GLN A 366 27.78 10.30 -9.64
CA GLN A 366 27.37 9.05 -10.26
C GLN A 366 25.85 9.10 -10.50
N ALA A 367 25.42 9.39 -11.71
CA ALA A 367 24.03 9.27 -12.14
C ALA A 367 23.92 8.08 -13.10
N GLY A 368 23.03 7.14 -12.82
CA GLY A 368 22.60 6.13 -13.79
C GLY A 368 21.77 6.77 -14.90
N ALA A 369 21.81 6.22 -16.11
CA ALA A 369 20.96 6.65 -17.22
C ALA A 369 19.75 5.72 -17.37
N SER A 370 18.60 6.28 -17.72
CA SER A 370 17.40 5.50 -18.06
C SER A 370 17.66 4.66 -19.32
N LEU A 371 17.11 3.45 -19.37
CA LEU A 371 17.16 2.62 -20.59
C LEU A 371 16.37 3.21 -21.76
N THR A 372 15.53 4.21 -21.50
CA THR A 372 14.77 4.95 -22.51
C THR A 372 15.52 6.15 -23.08
N GLU A 373 16.70 6.47 -22.53
CA GLU A 373 17.57 7.55 -23.03
C GLU A 373 18.74 6.99 -23.84
N PRO A 374 19.29 7.75 -24.82
CA PRO A 374 20.46 7.32 -25.58
C PRO A 374 21.66 6.99 -24.68
N ALA A 375 22.34 5.89 -24.95
CA ALA A 375 23.54 5.52 -24.21
C ALA A 375 24.60 6.63 -24.27
N PRO A 376 25.22 6.97 -23.13
CA PRO A 376 26.28 7.96 -23.11
C PRO A 376 27.54 7.46 -23.86
N THR A 377 28.45 8.38 -24.24
CA THR A 377 29.69 8.09 -24.97
C THR A 377 30.48 6.92 -24.39
N VAL A 378 30.71 5.89 -25.20
CA VAL A 378 31.54 4.73 -24.84
C VAL A 378 33.01 5.15 -24.90
N THR A 379 33.74 4.93 -23.80
CA THR A 379 35.19 5.13 -23.71
C THR A 379 35.94 3.81 -23.93
N ALA A 380 37.25 3.85 -24.17
CA ALA A 380 38.06 2.66 -24.44
C ALA A 380 38.17 1.65 -23.27
N ILE A 381 37.69 2.00 -22.08
CA ILE A 381 37.56 1.13 -20.89
C ILE A 381 36.08 0.96 -20.61
N ASP A 382 35.61 -0.30 -20.48
CA ASP A 382 34.22 -0.59 -20.17
C ASP A 382 33.93 -0.21 -18.71
N HIS A 383 33.05 0.79 -18.52
CA HIS A 383 32.60 1.26 -17.22
C HIS A 383 31.16 0.81 -16.91
N SER A 384 30.65 -0.19 -17.62
CA SER A 384 29.28 -0.70 -17.47
C SER A 384 29.26 -1.99 -16.68
N ALA A 385 28.41 -2.08 -15.67
CA ALA A 385 28.19 -3.29 -14.85
C ALA A 385 26.74 -3.74 -14.93
N LEU A 386 26.56 -5.06 -14.91
CA LEU A 386 25.27 -5.70 -14.78
C LEU A 386 24.77 -5.62 -13.32
N ALA A 387 23.48 -5.41 -13.10
CA ALA A 387 22.91 -5.38 -11.77
C ALA A 387 21.68 -6.28 -11.64
N ALA A 388 21.65 -7.12 -10.62
CA ALA A 388 20.46 -7.84 -10.14
C ALA A 388 19.94 -7.14 -8.88
N ALA A 389 18.63 -6.95 -8.73
CA ALA A 389 18.09 -6.16 -7.64
C ALA A 389 17.06 -6.92 -6.79
N ASN A 390 17.02 -6.72 -5.46
CA ASN A 390 16.05 -7.31 -4.52
C ASN A 390 15.51 -6.34 -3.48
N LEU A 391 14.41 -6.70 -2.81
CA LEU A 391 13.77 -5.91 -1.78
C LEU A 391 14.03 -6.45 -0.37
N LEU A 392 14.41 -5.56 0.57
CA LEU A 392 14.56 -5.84 1.99
C LEU A 392 13.49 -5.13 2.82
N HIS A 393 12.94 -5.83 3.82
CA HIS A 393 11.89 -5.30 4.68
C HIS A 393 12.30 -5.32 6.16
N TYR A 394 12.10 -4.21 6.88
CA TYR A 394 12.43 -4.08 8.31
C TYR A 394 11.18 -4.22 9.20
N TYR A 395 10.80 -5.46 9.55
CA TYR A 395 9.88 -5.77 10.64
C TYR A 395 10.61 -6.62 11.68
N GLY A 396 10.48 -6.40 12.97
CA GLY A 396 11.20 -7.16 14.00
C GLY A 396 11.03 -8.68 13.86
N GLY A 397 12.15 -9.41 13.66
CA GLY A 397 12.20 -10.86 13.44
C GLY A 397 13.09 -11.26 12.27
N ALA A 398 13.52 -12.54 12.18
CA ALA A 398 14.46 -13.02 11.16
C ALA A 398 13.77 -13.22 9.79
N ASP A 399 14.52 -13.01 8.70
CA ASP A 399 14.29 -13.50 7.34
C ASP A 399 13.14 -12.87 6.51
N HIS A 400 13.42 -11.68 5.94
CA HIS A 400 12.41 -11.06 5.08
C HIS A 400 13.00 -10.43 3.81
N ALA A 401 13.02 -11.22 2.74
CA ALA A 401 13.36 -10.78 1.38
C ALA A 401 12.31 -11.27 0.39
N SER A 402 11.95 -10.47 -0.61
CA SER A 402 11.05 -10.86 -1.69
C SER A 402 11.57 -10.45 -3.07
N ARG A 403 11.06 -11.11 -4.12
CA ARG A 403 11.39 -10.80 -5.51
C ARG A 403 10.66 -9.55 -5.96
N VAL A 404 11.22 -8.87 -6.96
CA VAL A 404 10.61 -7.66 -7.56
C VAL A 404 9.40 -7.96 -8.45
N ASP A 405 9.30 -9.20 -8.93
CA ASP A 405 8.18 -9.70 -9.73
C ASP A 405 7.03 -10.25 -8.89
N SER A 406 7.04 -9.97 -7.58
CA SER A 406 5.96 -10.29 -6.65
C SER A 406 5.31 -9.02 -6.11
N PRO A 407 4.03 -9.06 -5.67
CA PRO A 407 3.41 -7.93 -5.01
C PRO A 407 4.13 -7.50 -3.73
N LEU A 408 4.18 -6.19 -3.48
CA LEU A 408 4.85 -5.62 -2.31
C LEU A 408 4.17 -6.05 -1.01
N PRO A 409 4.93 -6.34 0.07
CA PRO A 409 4.38 -6.49 1.41
C PRO A 409 3.73 -5.20 1.92
N THR A 410 2.92 -5.31 2.97
CA THR A 410 2.17 -4.18 3.54
C THR A 410 3.03 -2.95 3.79
N VAL A 411 2.69 -1.80 3.18
CA VAL A 411 3.30 -0.50 3.45
C VAL A 411 2.87 -0.04 4.84
N THR A 412 3.85 0.33 5.67
CA THR A 412 3.64 0.86 7.03
C THR A 412 3.93 2.35 7.09
N THR A 413 3.53 3.03 8.17
CA THR A 413 3.77 4.47 8.40
C THR A 413 5.24 4.85 8.59
N LEU A 414 6.13 3.88 8.83
CA LEU A 414 7.57 4.07 8.88
C LEU A 414 8.25 3.49 7.64
N PRO A 415 9.27 4.14 7.08
CA PRO A 415 9.97 3.62 5.91
C PRO A 415 10.70 2.31 6.23
N ARG A 416 10.24 1.19 5.66
CA ARG A 416 10.76 -0.16 5.98
C ARG A 416 11.04 -1.02 4.75
N HIS A 417 10.92 -0.46 3.55
CA HIS A 417 11.16 -1.16 2.29
C HIS A 417 12.40 -0.60 1.60
N TYR A 418 13.32 -1.48 1.24
CA TYR A 418 14.57 -1.13 0.56
C TYR A 418 14.74 -2.00 -0.68
N ILE A 419 15.28 -1.43 -1.74
CA ILE A 419 15.80 -2.15 -2.88
C ILE A 419 17.24 -2.55 -2.58
N VAL A 420 17.58 -3.82 -2.81
CA VAL A 420 18.94 -4.30 -2.87
C VAL A 420 19.24 -4.66 -4.31
N LYS A 421 20.28 -4.09 -4.87
CA LYS A 421 20.80 -4.43 -6.19
C LYS A 421 22.08 -5.23 -6.03
N THR A 422 22.15 -6.37 -6.70
CA THR A 422 23.35 -7.19 -6.79
C THR A 422 23.98 -6.91 -8.14
N TYR A 423 25.18 -6.40 -8.14
CA TYR A 423 25.92 -6.12 -9.37
C TYR A 423 26.71 -7.36 -9.75
N LEU A 424 26.43 -7.88 -10.95
CA LEU A 424 27.08 -9.06 -11.52
C LEU A 424 28.04 -8.61 -12.60
N GLN A 425 29.29 -9.07 -12.55
CA GLN A 425 30.32 -8.77 -13.54
C GLN A 425 30.74 -10.07 -14.21
N LYS A 426 30.97 -10.06 -15.53
CA LYS A 426 31.53 -11.19 -16.27
C LYS A 426 32.94 -11.49 -15.80
N ILE A 427 33.25 -12.77 -15.59
CA ILE A 427 34.57 -13.20 -15.15
C ILE A 427 35.62 -12.90 -16.21
N ASP A 428 35.33 -13.15 -17.47
CA ASP A 428 36.27 -13.02 -18.58
C ASP A 428 36.62 -11.56 -18.92
N ALA A 429 35.85 -10.57 -18.40
CA ALA A 429 36.08 -9.15 -18.56
C ALA A 429 36.56 -8.45 -17.26
N ALA A 430 36.74 -9.20 -16.17
CA ALA A 430 37.06 -8.64 -14.87
C ALA A 430 38.55 -8.24 -14.80
N GLN A 431 38.80 -6.94 -14.72
CA GLN A 431 40.14 -6.37 -14.36
C GLN A 431 40.24 -6.15 -12.84
N ASP A 432 39.10 -6.09 -12.12
CA ASP A 432 38.99 -5.92 -10.69
C ASP A 432 37.77 -6.69 -10.17
N PHE A 433 37.87 -7.27 -9.00
CA PHE A 433 36.79 -8.02 -8.35
C PHE A 433 35.86 -7.15 -7.47
N GLY A 434 36.05 -5.82 -7.49
CA GLY A 434 35.22 -4.86 -6.76
C GLY A 434 35.07 -5.21 -5.28
N ASN A 435 33.84 -5.28 -4.79
CA ASN A 435 33.52 -5.62 -3.40
C ASN A 435 33.34 -7.12 -3.14
N TRP A 436 33.79 -8.02 -4.04
CA TRP A 436 33.59 -9.47 -3.89
C TRP A 436 34.06 -10.01 -2.53
N ALA A 437 35.20 -9.55 -2.02
CA ALA A 437 35.71 -9.99 -0.72
C ALA A 437 34.69 -9.77 0.40
N HIS A 438 34.03 -8.62 0.44
CA HIS A 438 32.98 -8.29 1.41
C HIS A 438 31.68 -9.08 1.15
N VAL A 439 31.32 -9.29 -0.12
CA VAL A 439 30.17 -10.12 -0.51
C VAL A 439 30.38 -11.56 0.00
N ARG A 440 31.56 -12.14 -0.23
CA ARG A 440 31.95 -13.46 0.25
C ARG A 440 31.81 -13.57 1.77
N GLU A 441 32.32 -12.59 2.52
CA GLU A 441 32.18 -12.56 3.99
C GLU A 441 30.72 -12.59 4.44
N ILE A 442 29.86 -11.82 3.77
CA ILE A 442 28.41 -11.80 4.05
C ILE A 442 27.77 -13.17 3.76
N LEU A 443 28.12 -13.80 2.62
CA LEU A 443 27.62 -15.12 2.25
C LEU A 443 28.08 -16.21 3.23
N ASN A 444 29.37 -16.23 3.57
CA ASN A 444 29.92 -17.18 4.53
C ASN A 444 29.28 -17.02 5.91
N LYS A 445 29.17 -15.80 6.42
CA LYS A 445 28.68 -15.53 7.77
C LYS A 445 27.17 -15.76 7.92
N TYR A 446 26.37 -15.46 6.90
CA TYR A 446 24.91 -15.39 7.05
C TYR A 446 24.09 -16.30 6.14
N ALA A 447 24.70 -16.86 5.09
CA ALA A 447 24.02 -17.75 4.15
C ALA A 447 24.55 -19.21 4.19
N GLY A 448 25.50 -19.50 5.08
CA GLY A 448 26.02 -20.86 5.31
C GLY A 448 26.99 -21.32 4.24
N TYR A 449 27.61 -20.42 3.49
CA TYR A 449 28.67 -20.73 2.55
C TYR A 449 30.03 -20.88 3.27
N SER A 450 30.98 -21.55 2.63
CA SER A 450 32.36 -21.72 3.07
C SER A 450 33.33 -21.44 1.92
N ILE A 451 33.21 -20.23 1.33
CA ILE A 451 34.00 -19.79 0.18
C ILE A 451 35.37 -19.32 0.67
N ALA A 452 36.45 -19.91 0.19
CA ALA A 452 37.81 -19.55 0.57
C ALA A 452 38.22 -18.16 0.06
N ALA A 453 39.33 -17.62 0.58
CA ALA A 453 39.75 -16.24 0.29
C ALA A 453 40.11 -16.04 -1.19
N ASP A 454 40.58 -17.06 -1.85
CA ASP A 454 40.99 -17.13 -3.24
C ASP A 454 39.90 -17.68 -4.17
N GLU A 455 38.71 -18.01 -3.64
CA GLU A 455 37.58 -18.53 -4.41
C GLU A 455 36.57 -17.43 -4.76
N ILE A 456 35.94 -17.61 -5.94
CA ILE A 456 34.86 -16.74 -6.43
C ILE A 456 33.64 -17.63 -6.68
N PHE A 457 32.49 -17.22 -6.16
CA PHE A 457 31.24 -17.89 -6.47
C PHE A 457 30.76 -17.46 -7.87
N ILE A 458 30.66 -18.43 -8.75
CA ILE A 458 30.27 -18.21 -10.16
C ILE A 458 28.75 -18.44 -10.27
N VAL A 459 28.07 -17.48 -10.86
CA VAL A 459 26.67 -17.55 -11.29
C VAL A 459 26.66 -17.72 -12.80
N GLU A 460 26.14 -18.84 -13.28
CA GLU A 460 25.96 -19.07 -14.71
C GLU A 460 24.56 -18.61 -15.14
N ILE A 461 24.51 -17.75 -16.16
CA ILE A 461 23.29 -17.19 -16.71
C ILE A 461 23.41 -17.24 -18.22
N ASP A 462 22.53 -18.02 -18.87
CA ASP A 462 22.51 -18.22 -20.33
C ASP A 462 23.87 -18.65 -20.92
N GLY A 463 24.61 -19.50 -20.18
CA GLY A 463 25.93 -20.01 -20.57
C GLY A 463 27.09 -19.06 -20.33
N GLU A 464 26.82 -17.89 -19.76
CA GLU A 464 27.83 -16.89 -19.40
C GLU A 464 28.09 -16.90 -17.89
N ARG A 465 29.34 -16.69 -17.49
CA ARG A 465 29.81 -16.77 -16.11
C ARG A 465 29.95 -15.40 -15.48
N TYR A 466 29.29 -15.18 -14.36
CA TYR A 466 29.28 -13.93 -13.61
C TYR A 466 29.68 -14.16 -12.16
N PHE A 467 30.14 -13.10 -11.49
CA PHE A 467 30.29 -13.02 -10.05
C PHE A 467 29.65 -11.73 -9.50
N ILE A 468 29.37 -11.71 -8.20
CA ILE A 468 28.79 -10.53 -7.56
C ILE A 468 29.90 -9.52 -7.24
N SER A 469 29.97 -8.44 -7.98
CA SER A 469 30.99 -7.39 -7.80
C SER A 469 30.60 -6.33 -6.76
N ASP A 470 29.30 -6.09 -6.55
CA ASP A 470 28.79 -5.13 -5.56
C ASP A 470 27.32 -5.41 -5.20
N ILE A 471 26.85 -4.79 -4.10
CA ILE A 471 25.45 -4.81 -3.66
C ILE A 471 25.02 -3.39 -3.35
N GLY A 472 24.00 -2.90 -4.04
CA GLY A 472 23.39 -1.59 -3.81
C GLY A 472 22.07 -1.69 -3.05
N MET A 473 21.69 -0.66 -2.30
CA MET A 473 20.43 -0.64 -1.53
C MET A 473 19.85 0.77 -1.43
N ARG A 474 18.54 0.91 -1.69
CA ARG A 474 17.74 2.12 -1.38
C ARG A 474 16.36 1.78 -0.84
N MET A 475 15.74 2.72 -0.16
CA MET A 475 14.32 2.62 0.22
C MET A 475 13.39 2.84 -0.98
N LEU A 476 12.23 2.21 -0.97
CA LEU A 476 11.16 2.56 -1.91
C LEU A 476 10.62 3.96 -1.58
N LYS A 477 10.31 4.72 -2.62
CA LYS A 477 9.75 6.05 -2.52
C LYS A 477 8.24 6.01 -2.23
N ALA A 478 7.71 7.09 -1.67
CA ALA A 478 6.29 7.20 -1.35
C ALA A 478 5.39 6.94 -2.57
N ARG A 479 5.83 7.41 -3.76
CA ARG A 479 5.10 7.20 -5.01
C ARG A 479 5.07 5.73 -5.45
N GLU A 480 6.18 5.00 -5.31
CA GLU A 480 6.23 3.56 -5.59
C GLU A 480 5.26 2.79 -4.68
N LEU A 481 5.18 3.20 -3.41
CA LEU A 481 4.27 2.60 -2.43
C LEU A 481 2.81 2.96 -2.69
N MET A 482 2.53 4.16 -3.15
CA MET A 482 1.21 4.61 -3.58
C MET A 482 0.70 3.73 -4.74
N LEU A 483 1.52 3.54 -5.78
CA LEU A 483 1.19 2.68 -6.91
C LEU A 483 0.95 1.23 -6.49
N ALA A 484 1.77 0.73 -5.55
CA ALA A 484 1.61 -0.62 -5.00
C ALA A 484 0.30 -0.80 -4.21
N GLN A 485 -0.25 0.25 -3.59
CA GLN A 485 -1.59 0.23 -2.98
C GLN A 485 -2.73 0.27 -4.01
N GLY A 486 -2.42 0.45 -5.29
CA GLY A 486 -3.40 0.49 -6.37
C GLY A 486 -4.05 1.86 -6.58
N PHE A 487 -3.45 2.93 -6.07
CA PHE A 487 -3.89 4.29 -6.42
C PHE A 487 -3.62 4.60 -7.89
N PRO A 488 -4.42 5.48 -8.51
CA PRO A 488 -4.15 5.98 -9.85
C PRO A 488 -2.77 6.63 -9.97
N PRO A 489 -2.10 6.53 -11.14
CA PRO A 489 -0.76 7.11 -11.33
C PRO A 489 -0.69 8.63 -11.18
N ASP A 490 -1.78 9.34 -11.39
CA ASP A 490 -1.91 10.79 -11.28
C ASP A 490 -2.31 11.27 -9.88
N TYR A 491 -2.51 10.36 -8.92
CA TYR A 491 -2.85 10.70 -7.55
C TYR A 491 -1.77 11.56 -6.88
N ILE A 492 -2.14 12.67 -6.28
CA ILE A 492 -1.23 13.68 -5.73
C ILE A 492 -0.95 13.38 -4.26
N ILE A 493 0.32 13.07 -3.94
CA ILE A 493 0.80 12.82 -2.58
C ILE A 493 1.83 13.85 -2.10
N ASP A 494 2.46 14.59 -3.01
CA ASP A 494 3.40 15.67 -2.71
C ASP A 494 2.61 16.98 -2.63
N ILE A 495 2.10 17.27 -1.44
CA ILE A 495 1.24 18.41 -1.17
C ILE A 495 1.91 19.35 -0.15
N GLU A 496 1.39 20.56 -0.01
CA GLU A 496 1.64 21.39 1.15
C GLU A 496 0.78 20.93 2.32
N SER A 497 1.37 20.86 3.52
CA SER A 497 0.65 20.61 4.77
C SER A 497 -0.28 21.79 5.10
N HIS A 498 -1.21 21.58 6.04
CA HIS A 498 -2.11 22.64 6.53
C HIS A 498 -1.40 23.90 7.06
N ILE A 499 -0.10 23.81 7.36
CA ILE A 499 0.75 24.94 7.80
C ILE A 499 1.65 25.49 6.68
N GLY A 500 1.36 25.19 5.41
CA GLY A 500 2.10 25.69 4.26
C GLY A 500 3.52 25.13 4.09
N LYS A 501 3.86 24.00 4.74
CA LYS A 501 5.14 23.31 4.56
C LYS A 501 4.99 22.13 3.64
N ARG A 502 5.98 21.89 2.78
CA ARG A 502 6.02 20.70 1.93
C ARG A 502 5.87 19.41 2.75
N TYR A 503 5.01 18.53 2.30
CA TYR A 503 4.69 17.28 2.99
C TYR A 503 5.89 16.32 2.93
N SER A 504 6.47 15.95 4.08
CA SER A 504 7.65 15.09 4.10
C SER A 504 7.35 13.70 3.52
N GLU A 505 8.35 13.07 2.90
CA GLU A 505 8.22 11.71 2.36
C GLU A 505 7.73 10.70 3.43
N ALA A 506 8.20 10.84 4.67
CA ALA A 506 7.74 10.00 5.78
C ALA A 506 6.23 10.15 6.05
N LYS A 507 5.69 11.35 5.97
CA LYS A 507 4.25 11.61 6.10
C LYS A 507 3.47 11.04 4.91
N GLN A 508 3.99 11.19 3.67
CA GLN A 508 3.38 10.60 2.47
C GLN A 508 3.29 9.08 2.62
N ILE A 509 4.39 8.41 3.02
CA ILE A 509 4.44 6.97 3.27
C ILE A 509 3.42 6.57 4.34
N ALA A 510 3.35 7.32 5.44
CA ALA A 510 2.40 7.04 6.52
C ALA A 510 0.94 7.10 6.05
N ARG A 511 0.60 8.07 5.19
CA ARG A 511 -0.75 8.16 4.59
C ARG A 511 -1.06 7.01 3.66
N MET A 512 -0.12 6.66 2.78
CA MET A 512 -0.30 5.53 1.87
C MET A 512 -0.40 4.19 2.62
N GLY A 513 0.41 4.00 3.68
CA GLY A 513 0.36 2.80 4.51
C GLY A 513 -0.96 2.60 5.28
N ASN A 514 -1.62 3.70 5.68
CA ASN A 514 -2.93 3.63 6.36
C ASN A 514 -4.11 3.60 5.38
N ALA A 515 -3.90 3.89 4.10
CA ALA A 515 -4.98 3.98 3.15
C ALA A 515 -5.63 2.61 2.85
N VAL A 516 -6.93 2.63 2.59
CA VAL A 516 -7.64 1.52 1.93
C VAL A 516 -7.10 1.37 0.52
N CYS A 517 -7.01 0.13 0.02
CA CYS A 517 -6.65 -0.12 -1.39
C CYS A 517 -7.83 0.23 -2.30
N PRO A 518 -7.73 1.24 -3.19
CA PRO A 518 -8.85 1.66 -4.04
C PRO A 518 -9.50 0.53 -4.86
N PRO A 519 -8.76 -0.44 -5.44
CA PRO A 519 -9.38 -1.52 -6.20
C PRO A 519 -10.30 -2.44 -5.38
N VAL A 520 -10.03 -2.60 -4.07
CA VAL A 520 -10.91 -3.41 -3.20
C VAL A 520 -12.18 -2.64 -2.87
N ALA A 521 -12.06 -1.35 -2.53
CA ALA A 521 -13.22 -0.49 -2.27
C ALA A 521 -14.10 -0.39 -3.53
N GLU A 522 -13.50 -0.21 -4.71
CA GLU A 522 -14.21 -0.22 -5.99
C GLU A 522 -15.00 -1.52 -6.20
N ALA A 523 -14.34 -2.68 -6.02
CA ALA A 523 -14.97 -3.98 -6.22
C ALA A 523 -16.16 -4.21 -5.26
N LEU A 524 -16.00 -3.84 -3.97
CA LEU A 524 -17.05 -3.96 -2.97
C LEU A 524 -18.27 -3.07 -3.29
N VAL A 525 -18.02 -1.81 -3.65
CA VAL A 525 -19.11 -0.86 -3.97
C VAL A 525 -19.81 -1.24 -5.26
N ARG A 526 -19.09 -1.64 -6.31
CA ARG A 526 -19.72 -2.15 -7.56
C ARG A 526 -20.62 -3.36 -7.32
N ALA A 527 -20.21 -4.28 -6.43
CA ALA A 527 -20.97 -5.50 -6.15
C ALA A 527 -22.23 -5.24 -5.30
N ASN A 528 -22.29 -4.16 -4.51
CA ASN A 528 -23.36 -3.93 -3.54
C ASN A 528 -24.19 -2.66 -3.80
N CYS A 529 -23.74 -1.74 -4.64
CA CYS A 529 -24.33 -0.41 -4.79
C CYS A 529 -24.57 -0.01 -6.26
N ALA A 530 -24.81 -0.98 -7.14
CA ALA A 530 -25.06 -0.73 -8.56
C ALA A 530 -26.29 0.18 -8.79
N GLU A 531 -27.32 0.05 -7.94
CA GLU A 531 -28.51 0.89 -7.98
C GLU A 531 -28.22 2.34 -7.57
N ILE A 532 -27.28 2.58 -6.66
CA ILE A 532 -26.84 3.94 -6.28
C ILE A 532 -26.04 4.57 -7.43
N ALA A 533 -25.17 3.80 -8.08
CA ALA A 533 -24.41 4.25 -9.25
C ALA A 533 -25.31 4.59 -10.44
N SER A 534 -26.44 3.89 -10.58
CA SER A 534 -27.39 4.09 -11.68
C SER A 534 -28.44 5.19 -11.43
N GLN A 535 -28.43 5.82 -10.24
CA GLN A 535 -29.36 6.92 -9.95
C GLN A 535 -29.12 8.08 -10.92
N ARG A 536 -30.05 8.25 -11.86
CA ARG A 536 -29.98 9.31 -12.87
C ARG A 536 -30.25 10.67 -12.23
N VAL A 537 -29.34 11.60 -12.45
CA VAL A 537 -29.52 13.00 -12.08
C VAL A 537 -30.32 13.69 -13.18
N ILE A 538 -31.52 14.12 -12.88
CA ILE A 538 -32.25 15.06 -13.74
C ILE A 538 -31.86 16.47 -13.25
N ALA A 539 -30.89 17.09 -13.94
CA ALA A 539 -30.50 18.46 -13.63
C ALA A 539 -31.26 19.45 -14.54
N THR A 540 -31.78 20.52 -13.97
CA THR A 540 -32.28 21.65 -14.76
C THR A 540 -31.09 22.45 -15.31
N MET A 541 -31.30 23.20 -16.41
CA MET A 541 -30.27 24.10 -16.96
C MET A 541 -29.81 25.15 -15.95
N ALA A 542 -30.67 25.60 -15.05
CA ALA A 542 -30.31 26.50 -13.97
C ALA A 542 -29.33 25.84 -12.97
N MET A 543 -29.54 24.57 -12.65
CA MET A 543 -28.64 23.79 -11.81
C MET A 543 -27.27 23.58 -12.47
N LEU A 544 -27.23 23.29 -13.77
CA LEU A 544 -26.00 23.16 -14.55
C LEU A 544 -25.23 24.49 -14.62
N ASN A 545 -25.91 25.60 -14.85
CA ASN A 545 -25.28 26.91 -14.89
C ASN A 545 -24.69 27.33 -13.55
N ALA A 546 -25.37 27.07 -12.43
CA ALA A 546 -24.85 27.32 -11.11
C ALA A 546 -23.56 26.52 -10.81
N VAL A 547 -23.48 25.26 -11.25
CA VAL A 547 -22.29 24.41 -11.15
C VAL A 547 -21.12 24.97 -11.97
N ILE A 548 -21.40 25.42 -13.18
CA ILE A 548 -20.39 26.01 -14.07
C ILE A 548 -19.83 27.29 -13.46
N ASP A 549 -20.68 28.16 -12.92
CA ASP A 549 -20.28 29.42 -12.28
C ASP A 549 -19.44 29.20 -11.02
N GLU A 550 -19.80 28.26 -10.15
CA GLU A 550 -19.01 27.91 -8.97
C GLU A 550 -17.67 27.28 -9.33
N SER A 551 -17.64 26.39 -10.33
CA SER A 551 -16.41 25.80 -10.86
C SER A 551 -15.46 26.86 -11.42
N CYS A 552 -15.99 27.84 -12.14
CA CYS A 552 -15.23 28.98 -12.65
C CYS A 552 -14.71 29.90 -11.53
N HIS A 553 -15.49 30.13 -10.47
CA HIS A 553 -15.08 30.91 -9.31
C HIS A 553 -13.93 30.24 -8.53
N ARG A 554 -14.02 28.93 -8.29
CA ARG A 554 -12.95 28.15 -7.62
C ARG A 554 -11.67 28.11 -8.44
N LYS A 555 -11.74 27.89 -9.75
CA LYS A 555 -10.54 27.97 -10.62
C LYS A 555 -9.86 29.34 -10.57
N ARG A 556 -10.62 30.42 -10.43
CA ARG A 556 -10.08 31.77 -10.27
C ARG A 556 -9.44 31.98 -8.88
N GLN A 557 -10.02 31.43 -7.82
CA GLN A 557 -9.43 31.46 -6.47
C GLN A 557 -8.13 30.65 -6.40
N TYR A 558 -8.09 29.45 -6.97
CA TYR A 558 -6.85 28.64 -7.02
C TYR A 558 -5.75 29.31 -7.85
N ARG A 559 -6.07 29.95 -8.98
CA ARG A 559 -5.08 30.73 -9.75
C ARG A 559 -4.56 31.97 -9.01
N ARG A 560 -5.37 32.61 -8.17
CA ARG A 560 -4.94 33.74 -7.32
C ARG A 560 -4.14 33.31 -6.09
N ALA A 561 -4.32 32.10 -5.60
CA ALA A 561 -3.54 31.54 -4.49
C ALA A 561 -2.20 30.92 -4.95
N ALA A 562 -2.05 30.68 -6.25
CA ALA A 562 -0.84 30.13 -6.86
C ALA A 562 0.07 31.22 -7.51
N GLN A 563 -0.36 32.47 -7.50
CA GLN A 563 0.44 33.68 -7.80
C GLN A 563 0.83 34.38 -6.48
#